data_92977125f79a9773e962614b24107124
#
_entry.id   92977125f79a9773e962614b24107124
#
_cell.length_a   1.000
_cell.length_b   1.000
_cell.length_c   1.000
_cell.angle_alpha   90.00
_cell.angle_beta   90.00
_cell.angle_gamma   90.00
#
_symmetry.space_group_name_H-M   'P 1'
#
loop_
_entity.id
_entity.type
_entity.pdbx_description
1 polymer ?
#
loop_
_entity_poly.entity_id
_entity_poly.type
_entity_poly.pdbx_seq_one_letter_code
_entity_poly.pdbx_strand_id
1 'polypeptide(L)'
;VTPKGCPMTDLLKTSLNRRTVLQAATVGATGVSPALRALVHAQGSDAPEKKEVKIGFIPLTDCASVVMASVMGFDKKHGVTIIPTKEASWAGVRDKLVNGELDFAHVLYGLVYGVHLGLAGPKKDMAVLMTLNHNGQAITLSKKLADKGAVNGAGLARLMAAEKREYTFAQTFPTGTHAMWLYYWLAANGIDPMKDAKVITVPPPQMVANMRVGNMDGFCVGEPWNHRAIMDGIGFTATTTQDIWKDHPEKVLGTTSEFVQKYPNTARAVTAAILEASRWIDESLANKTRMAETIAGKAYVNTGVDAINQRILGRYQDGLGKTWDDPNHMKFYNDGAVNFPYLSDGMWFLTQHKRWGLLKSDPDYLAVAKAVNRI
;
A
#
# COMPACT_ATOMS: atom_id res chain seq x y z
N VAL A 1 19.87 -41.30 -57.34
CA VAL A 1 20.90 -40.28 -57.15
C VAL A 1 20.50 -39.47 -55.94
N THR A 2 21.05 -39.80 -54.78
CA THR A 2 20.85 -39.05 -53.47
C THR A 2 22.02 -38.09 -53.31
N PRO A 3 21.77 -36.83 -52.87
CA PRO A 3 22.85 -35.96 -52.46
C PRO A 3 23.20 -36.18 -50.98
N LYS A 4 24.50 -36.21 -50.74
CA LYS A 4 25.19 -36.43 -49.46
C LYS A 4 24.84 -35.37 -48.45
N GLY A 5 24.56 -35.77 -47.17
CA GLY A 5 24.38 -34.92 -46.02
C GLY A 5 25.66 -34.22 -45.58
N CYS A 6 25.47 -33.01 -45.07
CA CYS A 6 26.49 -32.20 -44.40
C CYS A 6 26.49 -32.55 -42.89
N PRO A 7 27.65 -32.80 -42.25
CA PRO A 7 27.71 -33.15 -40.84
C PRO A 7 27.77 -31.85 -39.99
N MET A 8 26.69 -31.50 -39.35
CA MET A 8 26.64 -30.42 -38.36
C MET A 8 25.91 -30.89 -37.10
N THR A 9 26.47 -31.88 -36.43
CA THR A 9 25.96 -32.38 -35.13
C THR A 9 27.09 -33.03 -34.31
N ASP A 10 28.12 -32.25 -33.96
CA ASP A 10 29.11 -32.75 -32.97
C ASP A 10 29.77 -31.62 -32.11
N LEU A 11 29.07 -30.55 -31.81
CA LEU A 11 29.59 -29.45 -30.95
C LEU A 11 28.84 -29.22 -29.63
N LEU A 12 27.96 -30.13 -29.22
CA LEU A 12 27.17 -29.98 -28.00
C LEU A 12 27.26 -31.15 -27.01
N LYS A 13 28.41 -31.79 -26.89
CA LYS A 13 28.68 -32.82 -25.87
C LYS A 13 30.03 -32.66 -25.20
N THR A 14 30.34 -31.48 -24.68
CA THR A 14 31.36 -31.33 -23.65
C THR A 14 30.70 -30.73 -22.42
N SER A 15 30.40 -31.56 -21.43
CA SER A 15 30.02 -31.14 -20.09
C SER A 15 31.21 -30.37 -19.49
N LEU A 16 31.12 -29.05 -19.47
CA LEU A 16 32.07 -28.18 -18.76
C LEU A 16 31.95 -28.46 -17.26
N ASN A 17 32.96 -29.12 -16.71
CA ASN A 17 33.03 -29.38 -15.30
C ASN A 17 33.43 -28.08 -14.54
N ARG A 18 32.96 -27.93 -13.28
CA ARG A 18 33.20 -26.73 -12.44
C ARG A 18 34.70 -26.32 -12.31
N ARG A 19 35.65 -27.31 -12.42
CA ARG A 19 37.08 -27.01 -12.38
C ARG A 19 37.57 -26.33 -13.66
N THR A 20 37.00 -26.67 -14.81
CA THR A 20 37.37 -26.05 -16.11
C THR A 20 36.88 -24.61 -16.18
N VAL A 21 35.71 -24.30 -15.60
CA VAL A 21 35.19 -22.94 -15.51
C VAL A 21 36.01 -22.09 -14.54
N LEU A 22 36.44 -22.65 -13.41
CA LEU A 22 37.30 -21.94 -12.45
C LEU A 22 38.74 -21.73 -12.98
N GLN A 23 39.29 -22.64 -13.77
CA GLN A 23 40.59 -22.47 -14.42
C GLN A 23 40.55 -21.45 -15.56
N ALA A 24 39.43 -21.37 -16.30
CA ALA A 24 39.22 -20.32 -17.30
C ALA A 24 39.09 -18.93 -16.66
N ALA A 25 38.49 -18.83 -15.46
CA ALA A 25 38.35 -17.60 -14.71
C ALA A 25 39.69 -17.07 -14.13
N THR A 26 40.64 -17.96 -13.80
CA THR A 26 41.97 -17.59 -13.28
C THR A 26 42.96 -17.19 -14.37
N VAL A 27 42.85 -17.70 -15.58
CA VAL A 27 43.70 -17.29 -16.71
C VAL A 27 43.19 -16.00 -17.38
N GLY A 28 41.91 -15.67 -17.22
CA GLY A 28 41.29 -14.46 -17.76
C GLY A 28 41.62 -13.17 -16.97
N ALA A 29 42.20 -13.26 -15.78
CA ALA A 29 42.43 -12.09 -14.92
C ALA A 29 43.61 -11.19 -15.37
N THR A 30 44.49 -11.63 -16.25
CA THR A 30 45.64 -10.87 -16.74
C THR A 30 45.50 -10.34 -18.17
N GLY A 31 44.45 -10.68 -18.88
CA GLY A 31 44.26 -10.37 -20.31
C GLY A 31 42.95 -9.68 -20.69
N VAL A 32 42.18 -9.14 -19.75
CA VAL A 32 40.96 -8.41 -20.07
C VAL A 32 41.33 -7.12 -20.77
N SER A 33 40.93 -6.98 -22.06
CA SER A 33 41.22 -5.80 -22.85
C SER A 33 40.67 -4.54 -22.17
N PRO A 34 41.30 -3.36 -22.36
CA PRO A 34 40.83 -2.10 -21.83
C PRO A 34 39.35 -1.82 -22.20
N ALA A 35 38.89 -2.29 -23.37
CA ALA A 35 37.50 -2.19 -23.83
C ALA A 35 36.53 -3.04 -22.99
N LEU A 36 36.92 -4.27 -22.59
CA LEU A 36 36.09 -5.09 -21.68
C LEU A 36 36.08 -4.52 -20.26
N ARG A 37 37.20 -3.95 -19.80
CA ARG A 37 37.23 -3.21 -18.53
C ARG A 37 36.35 -1.95 -18.59
N ALA A 38 36.35 -1.23 -19.71
CA ALA A 38 35.48 -0.08 -19.94
C ALA A 38 33.98 -0.51 -19.97
N LEU A 39 33.65 -1.66 -20.55
CA LEU A 39 32.27 -2.21 -20.53
C LEU A 39 31.84 -2.66 -19.13
N VAL A 40 32.73 -3.19 -18.30
CA VAL A 40 32.45 -3.54 -16.90
C VAL A 40 32.33 -2.26 -16.02
N HIS A 41 33.07 -1.20 -16.35
CA HIS A 41 32.94 0.10 -15.70
C HIS A 41 31.86 1.01 -16.29
N ALA A 42 31.28 0.67 -17.43
CA ALA A 42 30.11 1.35 -17.99
C ALA A 42 28.79 0.89 -17.36
N GLN A 43 28.78 -0.18 -16.55
CA GLN A 43 27.74 -0.44 -15.58
C GLN A 43 28.00 0.52 -14.41
N GLY A 44 27.22 1.60 -14.33
CA GLY A 44 27.33 2.63 -13.31
C GLY A 44 27.43 2.04 -11.90
N SER A 45 28.02 2.79 -10.98
CA SER A 45 28.13 2.35 -9.59
C SER A 45 26.72 1.96 -9.08
N ASP A 46 26.59 0.88 -8.31
CA ASP A 46 25.34 0.49 -7.63
C ASP A 46 24.94 1.46 -6.51
N ALA A 47 25.70 2.54 -6.32
CA ALA A 47 25.46 3.55 -5.33
C ALA A 47 24.20 4.36 -5.68
N PRO A 48 23.36 4.69 -4.68
CA PRO A 48 22.21 5.56 -4.88
C PRO A 48 22.60 6.92 -5.48
N GLU A 49 21.93 7.33 -6.54
CA GLU A 49 22.16 8.61 -7.23
C GLU A 49 21.72 9.80 -6.37
N LYS A 50 20.63 9.63 -5.63
CA LYS A 50 20.10 10.58 -4.66
C LYS A 50 20.14 9.95 -3.27
N LYS A 51 20.98 10.51 -2.38
CA LYS A 51 21.22 9.95 -1.04
C LYS A 51 20.14 10.30 -0.02
N GLU A 52 19.52 11.46 -0.14
CA GLU A 52 18.43 11.88 0.75
C GLU A 52 17.10 11.84 -0.02
N VAL A 53 16.10 11.16 0.54
CA VAL A 53 14.78 11.01 -0.07
C VAL A 53 13.69 11.37 0.92
N LYS A 54 12.72 12.17 0.49
CA LYS A 54 11.52 12.51 1.25
C LYS A 54 10.41 11.53 0.91
N ILE A 55 9.92 10.81 1.92
CA ILE A 55 8.80 9.88 1.77
C ILE A 55 7.60 10.42 2.53
N GLY A 56 6.58 10.85 1.78
CA GLY A 56 5.33 11.34 2.36
C GLY A 56 4.54 10.22 3.02
N PHE A 57 3.92 10.50 4.17
CA PHE A 57 3.02 9.57 4.84
C PHE A 57 1.86 10.29 5.53
N ILE A 58 0.72 9.62 5.62
CA ILE A 58 -0.42 10.05 6.43
C ILE A 58 -0.36 9.32 7.78
N PRO A 59 -0.78 9.98 8.90
CA PRO A 59 -0.83 9.38 10.23
C PRO A 59 -1.79 8.17 10.31
N LEU A 60 -1.27 7.01 9.98
CA LEU A 60 -1.94 5.70 9.95
C LEU A 60 -0.94 4.64 10.41
N THR A 61 -1.41 3.54 10.98
CA THR A 61 -0.54 2.44 11.44
C THR A 61 0.32 1.88 10.30
N ASP A 62 -0.21 1.87 9.10
CA ASP A 62 0.45 1.32 7.90
C ASP A 62 1.62 2.17 7.37
N CYS A 63 1.90 3.37 7.94
CA CYS A 63 3.14 4.08 7.67
C CYS A 63 4.38 3.43 8.31
N ALA A 64 4.17 2.39 9.11
CA ALA A 64 5.19 1.80 9.97
C ALA A 64 6.45 1.36 9.23
N SER A 65 6.34 0.70 8.08
CA SER A 65 7.52 0.22 7.33
C SER A 65 8.43 1.38 6.91
N VAL A 66 7.85 2.50 6.47
CA VAL A 66 8.59 3.70 6.07
C VAL A 66 9.28 4.36 7.28
N VAL A 67 8.54 4.51 8.37
CA VAL A 67 9.06 5.12 9.61
C VAL A 67 10.17 4.25 10.20
N MET A 68 9.94 2.94 10.33
CA MET A 68 10.91 2.03 10.93
C MET A 68 12.16 1.86 10.05
N ALA A 69 12.06 1.96 8.72
CA ALA A 69 13.23 1.95 7.85
C ALA A 69 14.23 3.07 8.20
N SER A 70 13.72 4.25 8.53
CA SER A 70 14.53 5.40 8.98
C SER A 70 14.98 5.25 10.44
N VAL A 71 14.04 4.96 11.36
CA VAL A 71 14.33 4.93 12.82
C VAL A 71 15.32 3.82 13.19
N MET A 72 15.22 2.65 12.54
CA MET A 72 16.09 1.51 12.78
C MET A 72 17.40 1.55 11.98
N GLY A 73 17.56 2.54 11.10
CA GLY A 73 18.77 2.71 10.29
C GLY A 73 18.91 1.73 9.12
N PHE A 74 17.83 1.05 8.72
CA PHE A 74 17.86 0.19 7.53
C PHE A 74 18.16 0.98 6.27
N ASP A 75 17.73 2.23 6.19
CA ASP A 75 18.01 3.16 5.11
C ASP A 75 19.53 3.42 4.96
N LYS A 76 20.24 3.62 6.07
CA LYS A 76 21.69 3.86 6.10
C LYS A 76 22.48 2.66 5.59
N LYS A 77 22.01 1.45 5.91
CA LYS A 77 22.59 0.19 5.45
C LYS A 77 22.57 0.09 3.91
N HIS A 78 21.55 0.66 3.27
CA HIS A 78 21.41 0.72 1.81
C HIS A 78 21.95 2.01 1.19
N GLY A 79 22.66 2.85 1.94
CA GLY A 79 23.33 4.05 1.45
C GLY A 79 22.40 5.23 1.15
N VAL A 80 21.17 5.22 1.67
CA VAL A 80 20.22 6.33 1.56
C VAL A 80 19.83 6.87 2.94
N THR A 81 19.27 8.06 2.96
CA THR A 81 18.66 8.68 4.13
C THR A 81 17.18 8.90 3.82
N ILE A 82 16.31 8.13 4.48
CA ILE A 82 14.87 8.33 4.39
C ILE A 82 14.45 9.42 5.37
N ILE A 83 13.75 10.43 4.86
CA ILE A 83 13.13 11.51 5.64
C ILE A 83 11.62 11.30 5.60
N PRO A 84 11.02 10.62 6.62
CA PRO A 84 9.57 10.48 6.69
C PRO A 84 8.92 11.86 6.84
N THR A 85 8.08 12.23 5.89
CA THR A 85 7.45 13.55 5.81
C THR A 85 5.95 13.41 6.06
N LYS A 86 5.51 13.92 7.22
CA LYS A 86 4.11 13.82 7.63
C LYS A 86 3.23 14.76 6.83
N GLU A 87 2.19 14.22 6.23
CA GLU A 87 1.23 14.95 5.41
C GLU A 87 -0.16 14.98 6.04
N ALA A 88 -0.92 16.03 5.71
CA ALA A 88 -2.23 16.26 6.30
C ALA A 88 -3.38 15.55 5.55
N SER A 89 -3.21 15.30 4.24
CA SER A 89 -4.26 14.74 3.38
C SER A 89 -3.67 13.99 2.18
N TRP A 90 -4.44 13.07 1.61
CA TRP A 90 -4.06 12.35 0.39
C TRP A 90 -3.97 13.25 -0.85
N ALA A 91 -4.76 14.33 -0.89
CA ALA A 91 -4.62 15.34 -1.93
C ALA A 91 -3.25 16.04 -1.87
N GLY A 92 -2.79 16.39 -0.66
CA GLY A 92 -1.46 16.94 -0.44
C GLY A 92 -0.34 15.97 -0.84
N VAL A 93 -0.47 14.68 -0.49
CA VAL A 93 0.48 13.64 -0.92
C VAL A 93 0.52 13.55 -2.45
N ARG A 94 -0.64 13.48 -3.11
CA ARG A 94 -0.74 13.47 -4.57
C ARG A 94 -0.01 14.65 -5.19
N ASP A 95 -0.34 15.86 -4.76
CA ASP A 95 0.18 17.09 -5.36
C ASP A 95 1.70 17.19 -5.20
N LYS A 96 2.21 16.86 -4.01
CA LYS A 96 3.64 16.88 -3.73
C LYS A 96 4.42 15.79 -4.45
N LEU A 97 3.85 14.60 -4.67
CA LEU A 97 4.46 13.58 -5.54
C LEU A 97 4.53 14.04 -6.99
N VAL A 98 3.43 14.60 -7.52
CA VAL A 98 3.35 15.07 -8.91
C VAL A 98 4.32 16.22 -9.16
N ASN A 99 4.48 17.12 -8.19
CA ASN A 99 5.36 18.28 -8.27
C ASN A 99 6.83 17.99 -7.91
N GLY A 100 7.13 16.78 -7.40
CA GLY A 100 8.49 16.40 -7.01
C GLY A 100 8.97 16.99 -5.68
N GLU A 101 8.07 17.50 -4.85
CA GLU A 101 8.36 17.91 -3.47
C GLU A 101 8.56 16.68 -2.56
N LEU A 102 7.89 15.58 -2.87
CA LEU A 102 8.11 14.24 -2.32
C LEU A 102 8.73 13.36 -3.39
N ASP A 103 9.71 12.56 -3.00
CA ASP A 103 10.34 11.58 -3.87
C ASP A 103 9.52 10.29 -3.97
N PHE A 104 8.99 9.87 -2.84
CA PHE A 104 8.10 8.71 -2.68
C PHE A 104 6.96 9.06 -1.73
N ALA A 105 5.99 8.17 -1.66
CA ALA A 105 5.00 8.19 -0.60
C ALA A 105 4.56 6.77 -0.20
N HIS A 106 4.26 6.61 1.08
CA HIS A 106 3.31 5.64 1.57
C HIS A 106 1.93 6.10 1.09
N VAL A 107 1.37 5.44 0.10
CA VAL A 107 0.21 5.96 -0.61
C VAL A 107 -0.84 4.87 -0.88
N LEU A 108 -2.11 5.29 -0.99
CA LEU A 108 -3.22 4.42 -1.37
C LEU A 108 -2.99 3.80 -2.74
N TYR A 109 -3.13 2.49 -2.87
CA TYR A 109 -2.91 1.79 -4.14
C TYR A 109 -3.76 2.38 -5.27
N GLY A 110 -5.05 2.50 -5.05
CA GLY A 110 -5.98 3.05 -6.05
C GLY A 110 -5.71 4.51 -6.42
N LEU A 111 -5.14 5.33 -5.50
CA LEU A 111 -4.75 6.71 -5.78
C LEU A 111 -3.64 6.78 -6.83
N VAL A 112 -2.64 5.89 -6.76
CA VAL A 112 -1.54 5.84 -7.74
C VAL A 112 -2.10 5.62 -9.15
N TYR A 113 -3.02 4.68 -9.31
CA TYR A 113 -3.72 4.43 -10.58
C TYR A 113 -4.60 5.61 -11.00
N GLY A 114 -5.27 6.24 -10.04
CA GLY A 114 -6.07 7.43 -10.27
C GLY A 114 -5.24 8.59 -10.86
N VAL A 115 -4.04 8.84 -10.32
CA VAL A 115 -3.11 9.86 -10.84
C VAL A 115 -2.58 9.45 -12.21
N HIS A 116 -2.17 8.19 -12.38
CA HIS A 116 -1.65 7.68 -13.66
C HIS A 116 -2.63 7.87 -14.81
N LEU A 117 -3.93 7.71 -14.54
CA LEU A 117 -5.00 7.87 -15.52
C LEU A 117 -5.64 9.27 -15.53
N GLY A 118 -5.26 10.17 -14.61
CA GLY A 118 -5.84 11.51 -14.51
C GLY A 118 -7.28 11.54 -14.00
N LEU A 119 -7.67 10.59 -13.13
CA LEU A 119 -9.07 10.45 -12.66
C LEU A 119 -9.44 11.43 -11.54
N ALA A 120 -8.47 11.91 -10.77
CA ALA A 120 -8.73 12.77 -9.61
C ALA A 120 -7.64 13.83 -9.45
N GLY A 121 -7.39 14.58 -10.52
CA GLY A 121 -6.39 15.64 -10.56
C GLY A 121 -5.44 15.52 -11.74
N PRO A 122 -4.25 16.14 -11.67
CA PRO A 122 -3.27 16.11 -12.74
C PRO A 122 -2.86 14.68 -13.08
N LYS A 123 -2.76 14.39 -14.37
CA LYS A 123 -2.20 13.14 -14.88
C LYS A 123 -0.68 13.16 -14.76
N LYS A 124 -0.10 12.11 -14.18
CA LYS A 124 1.35 11.89 -14.14
C LYS A 124 1.62 10.39 -14.24
N ASP A 125 2.62 9.99 -15.00
CA ASP A 125 3.02 8.59 -15.07
C ASP A 125 3.61 8.16 -13.72
N MET A 126 2.96 7.20 -13.09
CA MET A 126 3.27 6.73 -11.74
C MET A 126 3.92 5.36 -11.75
N ALA A 127 4.60 5.04 -10.66
CA ALA A 127 5.19 3.75 -10.41
C ALA A 127 4.86 3.26 -8.99
N VAL A 128 4.50 1.99 -8.87
CA VAL A 128 4.39 1.22 -7.62
C VAL A 128 5.60 0.31 -7.52
N LEU A 129 6.40 0.45 -6.47
CA LEU A 129 7.63 -0.33 -6.28
C LEU A 129 7.41 -1.55 -5.40
N MET A 130 6.53 -1.46 -4.41
CA MET A 130 6.15 -2.56 -3.54
C MET A 130 4.82 -2.27 -2.84
N THR A 131 4.13 -3.30 -2.40
CA THR A 131 3.02 -3.19 -1.46
C THR A 131 3.60 -3.09 -0.04
N LEU A 132 3.08 -2.18 0.79
CA LEU A 132 3.59 -1.90 2.13
C LEU A 132 2.88 -2.72 3.20
N ASN A 133 1.59 -3.00 3.02
CA ASN A 133 0.81 -3.83 3.93
C ASN A 133 -0.37 -4.47 3.24
N HIS A 134 -0.80 -5.59 3.81
CA HIS A 134 -2.11 -6.20 3.58
C HIS A 134 -3.03 -5.96 4.77
N ASN A 135 -4.35 -5.90 4.52
CA ASN A 135 -5.39 -5.73 5.54
C ASN A 135 -5.25 -4.43 6.37
N GLY A 136 -5.90 -4.36 7.52
CA GLY A 136 -5.73 -3.26 8.49
C GLY A 136 -6.62 -2.06 8.27
N GLN A 137 -7.81 -2.27 7.70
CA GLN A 137 -8.86 -1.28 7.57
C GLN A 137 -10.17 -1.84 8.13
N ALA A 138 -11.14 -0.98 8.34
CA ALA A 138 -12.48 -1.38 8.70
C ALA A 138 -13.51 -0.39 8.19
N ILE A 139 -14.76 -0.84 8.16
CA ILE A 139 -15.94 0.01 8.04
C ILE A 139 -16.50 0.19 9.44
N THR A 140 -16.39 1.41 9.91
CA THR A 140 -16.86 1.83 11.23
C THR A 140 -18.14 2.65 11.07
N LEU A 141 -19.18 2.25 11.77
CA LEU A 141 -20.45 2.96 11.83
C LEU A 141 -20.60 3.69 13.17
N SER A 142 -21.36 4.78 13.19
CA SER A 142 -21.71 5.50 14.41
C SER A 142 -22.53 4.60 15.35
N LYS A 143 -22.20 4.63 16.64
CA LYS A 143 -22.93 3.88 17.67
C LYS A 143 -24.43 4.22 17.71
N LYS A 144 -24.79 5.44 17.34
CA LYS A 144 -26.20 5.87 17.19
C LYS A 144 -27.00 5.00 16.19
N LEU A 145 -26.34 4.37 15.21
CA LEU A 145 -26.98 3.45 14.28
C LEU A 145 -27.23 2.09 14.94
N ALA A 146 -26.31 1.62 15.76
CA ALA A 146 -26.49 0.38 16.53
C ALA A 146 -27.65 0.51 17.51
N ASP A 147 -27.83 1.65 18.14
CA ASP A 147 -28.97 1.95 19.05
C ASP A 147 -30.33 1.84 18.33
N LYS A 148 -30.32 1.97 17.00
CA LYS A 148 -31.49 1.79 16.10
C LYS A 148 -31.56 0.40 15.44
N GLY A 149 -30.71 -0.55 15.87
CA GLY A 149 -30.68 -1.92 15.35
C GLY A 149 -29.82 -2.12 14.08
N ALA A 150 -29.13 -1.11 13.60
CA ALA A 150 -28.23 -1.24 12.45
C ALA A 150 -26.82 -1.65 12.91
N VAL A 151 -26.64 -2.91 13.31
CA VAL A 151 -25.37 -3.48 13.81
C VAL A 151 -24.53 -4.14 12.72
N ASN A 152 -25.02 -4.21 11.50
CA ASN A 152 -24.35 -4.76 10.32
C ASN A 152 -24.91 -4.13 9.03
N GLY A 153 -24.35 -4.50 7.86
CA GLY A 153 -24.77 -3.91 6.59
C GLY A 153 -26.25 -4.14 6.24
N ALA A 154 -26.78 -5.33 6.50
CA ALA A 154 -28.21 -5.61 6.26
C ALA A 154 -29.11 -4.80 7.20
N GLY A 155 -28.71 -4.62 8.46
CA GLY A 155 -29.40 -3.75 9.40
C GLY A 155 -29.36 -2.28 8.96
N LEU A 156 -28.20 -1.83 8.48
CA LEU A 156 -28.04 -0.48 7.92
C LEU A 156 -28.97 -0.26 6.71
N ALA A 157 -29.02 -1.20 5.76
CA ALA A 157 -29.88 -1.08 4.58
C ALA A 157 -31.36 -0.96 4.97
N ARG A 158 -31.84 -1.80 5.92
CA ARG A 158 -33.21 -1.71 6.44
C ARG A 158 -33.50 -0.35 7.10
N LEU A 159 -32.56 0.13 7.92
CA LEU A 159 -32.72 1.42 8.60
C LEU A 159 -32.78 2.60 7.60
N MET A 160 -31.88 2.60 6.60
CA MET A 160 -31.87 3.61 5.54
C MET A 160 -33.18 3.63 4.75
N ALA A 161 -33.72 2.45 4.40
CA ALA A 161 -35.00 2.35 3.73
C ALA A 161 -36.17 2.85 4.58
N ALA A 162 -36.15 2.63 5.90
CA ALA A 162 -37.19 3.06 6.83
C ALA A 162 -37.16 4.56 7.11
N GLU A 163 -35.99 5.14 7.39
CA GLU A 163 -35.87 6.54 7.81
C GLU A 163 -35.94 7.53 6.63
N LYS A 164 -35.55 7.13 5.42
CA LYS A 164 -35.55 7.97 4.20
C LYS A 164 -34.88 9.33 4.35
N ARG A 165 -33.86 9.42 5.21
CA ARG A 165 -33.00 10.61 5.36
C ARG A 165 -31.72 10.42 4.53
N GLU A 166 -30.99 11.53 4.31
CA GLU A 166 -29.63 11.45 3.77
C GLU A 166 -28.69 10.80 4.80
N TYR A 167 -28.02 9.75 4.41
CA TYR A 167 -26.93 9.12 5.18
C TYR A 167 -25.60 9.51 4.60
N THR A 168 -24.69 9.96 5.45
CA THR A 168 -23.36 10.43 5.05
C THR A 168 -22.29 9.46 5.50
N PHE A 169 -21.50 8.98 4.54
CA PHE A 169 -20.32 8.14 4.82
C PHE A 169 -19.05 8.86 4.37
N ALA A 170 -17.93 8.58 5.03
CA ALA A 170 -16.66 9.17 4.67
C ALA A 170 -15.68 8.12 4.15
N GLN A 171 -14.93 8.52 3.16
CA GLN A 171 -13.73 7.88 2.64
C GLN A 171 -12.59 8.89 2.62
N THR A 172 -11.36 8.48 2.29
CA THR A 172 -10.19 9.31 2.45
C THR A 172 -9.70 9.97 1.15
N PHE A 173 -10.03 9.36 0.01
CA PHE A 173 -9.72 9.87 -1.32
C PHE A 173 -10.56 9.14 -2.39
N PRO A 174 -11.17 9.83 -3.38
CA PRO A 174 -12.17 9.24 -4.28
C PRO A 174 -11.71 8.02 -5.08
N THR A 175 -10.45 7.98 -5.53
CA THR A 175 -9.87 6.83 -6.24
C THR A 175 -9.13 5.85 -5.33
N GLY A 176 -9.07 6.14 -4.02
CA GLY A 176 -8.27 5.39 -3.05
C GLY A 176 -8.94 4.08 -2.59
N THR A 177 -8.16 3.26 -1.91
CA THR A 177 -8.58 1.95 -1.38
C THR A 177 -9.82 2.05 -0.49
N HIS A 178 -9.86 3.01 0.43
CA HIS A 178 -10.99 3.18 1.37
C HIS A 178 -12.32 3.48 0.68
N ALA A 179 -12.30 4.26 -0.41
CA ALA A 179 -13.50 4.50 -1.21
C ALA A 179 -13.98 3.21 -1.88
N MET A 180 -13.06 2.43 -2.45
CA MET A 180 -13.40 1.17 -3.13
C MET A 180 -13.98 0.15 -2.16
N TRP A 181 -13.41 0.00 -0.95
CA TRP A 181 -13.96 -0.87 0.10
C TRP A 181 -15.33 -0.43 0.57
N LEU A 182 -15.52 0.86 0.83
CA LEU A 182 -16.79 1.41 1.27
C LEU A 182 -17.89 1.18 0.22
N TYR A 183 -17.61 1.51 -1.03
CA TYR A 183 -18.58 1.32 -2.13
C TYR A 183 -18.93 -0.15 -2.34
N TYR A 184 -17.90 -1.01 -2.32
CA TYR A 184 -18.08 -2.45 -2.46
C TYR A 184 -18.99 -3.00 -1.35
N TRP A 185 -18.72 -2.65 -0.11
CA TRP A 185 -19.49 -3.11 1.04
C TRP A 185 -20.93 -2.58 1.05
N LEU A 186 -21.14 -1.30 0.77
CA LEU A 186 -22.47 -0.71 0.67
C LEU A 186 -23.30 -1.44 -0.40
N ALA A 187 -22.73 -1.62 -1.60
CA ALA A 187 -23.39 -2.32 -2.70
C ALA A 187 -23.68 -3.80 -2.40
N ALA A 188 -22.77 -4.49 -1.71
CA ALA A 188 -22.98 -5.87 -1.27
C ALA A 188 -24.15 -6.02 -0.27
N ASN A 189 -24.53 -4.93 0.39
CA ASN A 189 -25.67 -4.87 1.30
C ASN A 189 -26.91 -4.22 0.66
N GLY A 190 -26.93 -4.05 -0.66
CA GLY A 190 -28.08 -3.52 -1.41
C GLY A 190 -28.22 -1.99 -1.34
N ILE A 191 -27.19 -1.27 -0.93
CA ILE A 191 -27.14 0.21 -0.88
C ILE A 191 -26.30 0.69 -2.06
N ASP A 192 -26.90 1.43 -3.00
CA ASP A 192 -26.16 2.06 -4.10
C ASP A 192 -25.35 3.26 -3.56
N PRO A 193 -24.01 3.16 -3.47
CA PRO A 193 -23.18 4.23 -2.88
C PRO A 193 -23.21 5.54 -3.68
N MET A 194 -23.67 5.50 -4.94
CA MET A 194 -23.75 6.68 -5.82
C MET A 194 -25.13 7.36 -5.78
N LYS A 195 -26.16 6.68 -5.24
CA LYS A 195 -27.54 7.19 -5.24
C LYS A 195 -28.16 7.26 -3.85
N ASP A 196 -27.94 6.23 -3.03
CA ASP A 196 -28.62 6.05 -1.75
C ASP A 196 -27.86 6.68 -0.59
N ALA A 197 -26.61 7.07 -0.81
CA ALA A 197 -25.72 7.62 0.22
C ALA A 197 -24.97 8.84 -0.29
N LYS A 198 -24.70 9.77 0.63
CA LYS A 198 -23.74 10.85 0.41
C LYS A 198 -22.37 10.37 0.87
N VAL A 199 -21.38 10.40 -0.03
CA VAL A 199 -20.02 10.02 0.31
C VAL A 199 -19.11 11.25 0.26
N ILE A 200 -18.44 11.54 1.37
CA ILE A 200 -17.56 12.69 1.53
C ILE A 200 -16.10 12.26 1.71
N THR A 201 -15.18 13.17 1.42
CA THR A 201 -13.75 12.95 1.64
C THR A 201 -13.31 13.61 2.95
N VAL A 202 -12.75 12.81 3.86
CA VAL A 202 -12.24 13.29 5.16
C VAL A 202 -10.83 12.72 5.39
N PRO A 203 -9.86 13.57 5.77
CA PRO A 203 -8.53 13.08 6.15
C PRO A 203 -8.58 12.10 7.34
N PRO A 204 -7.77 11.01 7.34
CA PRO A 204 -7.82 9.98 8.38
C PRO A 204 -7.80 10.50 9.82
N PRO A 205 -6.93 11.44 10.23
CA PRO A 205 -6.91 11.93 11.61
C PRO A 205 -8.16 12.70 12.03
N GLN A 206 -9.00 13.11 11.08
CA GLN A 206 -10.22 13.88 11.33
C GLN A 206 -11.48 13.00 11.39
N MET A 207 -11.40 11.71 11.05
CA MET A 207 -12.55 10.81 10.99
C MET A 207 -13.30 10.74 12.31
N VAL A 208 -12.58 10.49 13.40
CA VAL A 208 -13.17 10.33 14.75
C VAL A 208 -13.85 11.60 15.23
N ALA A 209 -13.21 12.76 15.03
CA ALA A 209 -13.78 14.05 15.43
C ALA A 209 -15.06 14.38 14.65
N ASN A 210 -15.07 14.14 13.34
CA ASN A 210 -16.25 14.36 12.49
C ASN A 210 -17.41 13.42 12.84
N MET A 211 -17.14 12.15 13.14
CA MET A 211 -18.17 11.23 13.62
C MET A 211 -18.74 11.67 14.97
N ARG A 212 -17.90 12.10 15.91
CA ARG A 212 -18.30 12.56 17.25
C ARG A 212 -19.31 13.71 17.19
N VAL A 213 -19.10 14.66 16.30
CA VAL A 213 -20.02 15.80 16.14
C VAL A 213 -21.22 15.51 15.22
N GLY A 214 -21.30 14.28 14.67
CA GLY A 214 -22.45 13.84 13.86
C GLY A 214 -22.41 14.27 12.39
N ASN A 215 -21.23 14.63 11.86
CA ASN A 215 -21.07 14.99 10.45
C ASN A 215 -21.14 13.80 9.50
N MET A 216 -21.11 12.57 10.04
CA MET A 216 -21.18 11.33 9.26
C MET A 216 -21.78 10.18 10.06
N ASP A 217 -22.38 9.24 9.37
CA ASP A 217 -22.98 8.02 9.90
C ASP A 217 -21.97 6.85 9.96
N GLY A 218 -20.94 6.89 9.14
CA GLY A 218 -19.90 5.88 9.09
C GLY A 218 -18.73 6.29 8.21
N PHE A 219 -17.68 5.50 8.24
CA PHE A 219 -16.49 5.70 7.40
C PHE A 219 -15.74 4.40 7.12
N CYS A 220 -14.94 4.42 6.05
CA CYS A 220 -13.87 3.46 5.83
C CYS A 220 -12.53 4.17 5.90
N VAL A 221 -11.62 3.66 6.73
CA VAL A 221 -10.29 4.23 6.94
C VAL A 221 -9.32 3.14 7.43
N GLY A 222 -8.01 3.37 7.29
CA GLY A 222 -6.99 2.53 7.90
C GLY A 222 -6.90 2.70 9.42
N GLU A 223 -6.34 1.70 10.10
CA GLU A 223 -6.05 1.80 11.53
C GLU A 223 -5.00 2.90 11.81
N PRO A 224 -5.06 3.55 12.98
CA PRO A 224 -5.79 3.16 14.20
C PRO A 224 -7.16 3.84 14.36
N TRP A 225 -7.65 4.57 13.37
CA TRP A 225 -8.80 5.45 13.55
C TRP A 225 -10.12 4.71 13.74
N ASN A 226 -10.25 3.48 13.23
CA ASN A 226 -11.40 2.61 13.54
C ASN A 226 -11.39 2.22 15.02
N HIS A 227 -10.26 1.69 15.51
CA HIS A 227 -10.14 1.30 16.91
C HIS A 227 -10.28 2.52 17.83
N ARG A 228 -9.76 3.68 17.44
CA ARG A 228 -9.93 4.92 18.21
C ARG A 228 -11.41 5.32 18.36
N ALA A 229 -12.22 5.19 17.32
CA ALA A 229 -13.66 5.47 17.41
C ALA A 229 -14.37 4.53 18.41
N ILE A 230 -13.92 3.27 18.49
CA ILE A 230 -14.43 2.28 19.45
C ILE A 230 -13.99 2.64 20.87
N MET A 231 -12.71 2.94 21.09
CA MET A 231 -12.19 3.34 22.41
C MET A 231 -12.89 4.62 22.93
N ASP A 232 -13.21 5.53 22.04
CA ASP A 232 -13.94 6.77 22.39
C ASP A 232 -15.46 6.53 22.58
N GLY A 233 -15.96 5.31 22.37
CA GLY A 233 -17.38 4.93 22.56
C GLY A 233 -18.34 5.52 21.54
N ILE A 234 -17.86 6.05 20.40
CA ILE A 234 -18.68 6.75 19.40
C ILE A 234 -18.99 5.93 18.14
N GLY A 235 -18.22 4.89 17.91
CA GLY A 235 -18.36 4.02 16.75
C GLY A 235 -18.27 2.54 17.09
N PHE A 236 -18.61 1.71 16.11
CA PHE A 236 -18.44 0.26 16.17
C PHE A 236 -17.97 -0.27 14.82
N THR A 237 -17.21 -1.37 14.83
CA THR A 237 -16.75 -2.05 13.60
C THR A 237 -17.92 -2.86 13.03
N ALA A 238 -18.47 -2.43 11.90
CA ALA A 238 -19.51 -3.20 11.19
C ALA A 238 -18.91 -4.38 10.43
N THR A 239 -17.70 -4.23 9.90
CA THR A 239 -16.89 -5.28 9.29
C THR A 239 -15.44 -4.81 9.19
N THR A 240 -14.51 -5.76 9.21
CA THR A 240 -13.13 -5.50 8.80
C THR A 240 -12.99 -5.68 7.29
N THR A 241 -11.99 -5.07 6.68
CA THR A 241 -11.81 -5.23 5.22
C THR A 241 -11.27 -6.61 4.85
N GLN A 242 -10.54 -7.27 5.74
CA GLN A 242 -10.12 -8.67 5.57
C GLN A 242 -11.28 -9.68 5.59
N ASP A 243 -12.45 -9.31 6.16
CA ASP A 243 -13.68 -10.10 6.04
C ASP A 243 -14.32 -9.95 4.65
N ILE A 244 -14.04 -8.83 3.94
CA ILE A 244 -14.49 -8.61 2.57
C ILE A 244 -13.56 -9.32 1.58
N TRP A 245 -12.26 -9.16 1.76
CA TRP A 245 -11.21 -9.80 0.96
C TRP A 245 -9.97 -10.03 1.82
N LYS A 246 -9.75 -11.28 2.19
CA LYS A 246 -8.59 -11.70 2.96
C LYS A 246 -7.28 -11.42 2.20
N ASP A 247 -6.31 -10.86 2.93
CA ASP A 247 -4.98 -10.52 2.42
C ASP A 247 -5.01 -9.52 1.22
N HIS A 248 -5.99 -8.62 1.23
CA HIS A 248 -6.08 -7.57 0.21
C HIS A 248 -4.92 -6.58 0.33
N PRO A 249 -4.42 -6.05 -0.82
CA PRO A 249 -3.42 -4.99 -0.82
C PRO A 249 -4.01 -3.67 -0.31
N GLU A 250 -3.17 -2.82 0.30
CA GLU A 250 -3.66 -1.56 0.83
C GLU A 250 -2.75 -0.39 0.46
N LYS A 251 -1.65 -0.17 1.18
CA LYS A 251 -0.69 0.89 0.85
C LYS A 251 0.44 0.36 -0.01
N VAL A 252 0.98 1.25 -0.81
CA VAL A 252 2.14 0.97 -1.66
C VAL A 252 3.22 2.02 -1.47
N LEU A 253 4.45 1.65 -1.78
CA LEU A 253 5.52 2.60 -2.02
C LEU A 253 5.36 3.13 -3.44
N GLY A 254 4.76 4.30 -3.54
CA GLY A 254 4.48 4.98 -4.81
C GLY A 254 5.46 6.11 -5.09
N THR A 255 5.77 6.29 -6.37
CA THR A 255 6.58 7.40 -6.90
C THR A 255 6.18 7.70 -8.33
N THR A 256 6.87 8.62 -9.01
CA THR A 256 6.69 8.85 -10.43
C THR A 256 7.57 7.93 -11.27
N SER A 257 7.11 7.56 -12.47
CA SER A 257 7.93 6.79 -13.42
C SER A 257 9.22 7.53 -13.80
N GLU A 258 9.15 8.86 -13.88
CA GLU A 258 10.30 9.74 -14.13
C GLU A 258 11.37 9.59 -13.04
N PHE A 259 10.96 9.53 -11.74
CA PHE A 259 11.90 9.35 -10.64
C PHE A 259 12.63 8.01 -10.74
N VAL A 260 11.91 6.92 -11.03
CA VAL A 260 12.51 5.59 -11.17
C VAL A 260 13.49 5.52 -12.33
N GLN A 261 13.18 6.17 -13.45
CA GLN A 261 14.07 6.23 -14.61
C GLN A 261 15.35 7.05 -14.33
N LYS A 262 15.20 8.15 -13.60
CA LYS A 262 16.31 9.06 -13.28
C LYS A 262 17.20 8.55 -12.15
N TYR A 263 16.63 7.86 -11.17
CA TYR A 263 17.31 7.42 -9.94
C TYR A 263 17.05 5.93 -9.63
N PRO A 264 17.39 5.01 -10.54
CA PRO A 264 17.05 3.58 -10.39
C PRO A 264 17.72 2.91 -9.18
N ASN A 265 18.98 3.26 -8.87
CA ASN A 265 19.66 2.69 -7.70
C ASN A 265 19.11 3.25 -6.39
N THR A 266 18.70 4.52 -6.36
CA THR A 266 18.01 5.11 -5.22
C THR A 266 16.66 4.42 -4.99
N ALA A 267 15.88 4.20 -6.04
CA ALA A 267 14.59 3.49 -5.94
C ALA A 267 14.77 2.08 -5.38
N ARG A 268 15.78 1.34 -5.86
CA ARG A 268 16.14 0.00 -5.37
C ARG A 268 16.56 0.03 -3.90
N ALA A 269 17.43 0.96 -3.51
CA ALA A 269 17.94 1.09 -2.15
C ALA A 269 16.81 1.42 -1.14
N VAL A 270 15.92 2.34 -1.50
CA VAL A 270 14.74 2.69 -0.68
C VAL A 270 13.79 1.50 -0.52
N THR A 271 13.51 0.80 -1.62
CA THR A 271 12.65 -0.40 -1.60
C THR A 271 13.25 -1.49 -0.69
N ALA A 272 14.57 -1.76 -0.81
CA ALA A 272 15.25 -2.73 0.02
C ALA A 272 15.23 -2.35 1.52
N ALA A 273 15.47 -1.08 1.85
CA ALA A 273 15.41 -0.60 3.23
C ALA A 273 14.01 -0.76 3.86
N ILE A 274 12.96 -0.45 3.11
CA ILE A 274 11.58 -0.58 3.58
C ILE A 274 11.19 -2.07 3.67
N LEU A 275 11.66 -2.91 2.76
CA LEU A 275 11.43 -4.36 2.80
C LEU A 275 12.07 -4.98 4.06
N GLU A 276 13.29 -4.59 4.42
CA GLU A 276 13.93 -5.02 5.68
C GLU A 276 13.13 -4.57 6.91
N ALA A 277 12.63 -3.34 6.90
CA ALA A 277 11.77 -2.83 7.97
C ALA A 277 10.45 -3.61 8.07
N SER A 278 9.80 -3.91 6.94
CA SER A 278 8.59 -4.71 6.88
C SER A 278 8.79 -6.10 7.48
N ARG A 279 9.89 -6.76 7.10
CA ARG A 279 10.29 -8.05 7.65
C ARG A 279 10.52 -7.98 9.15
N TRP A 280 11.30 -6.99 9.60
CA TRP A 280 11.58 -6.80 11.03
C TRP A 280 10.32 -6.62 11.86
N ILE A 281 9.34 -5.85 11.36
CA ILE A 281 8.07 -5.65 12.07
C ILE A 281 7.34 -6.99 12.30
N ASP A 282 7.23 -7.83 11.28
CA ASP A 282 6.46 -9.08 11.36
C ASP A 282 7.24 -10.24 12.02
N GLU A 283 8.54 -10.09 12.26
CA GLU A 283 9.41 -11.15 12.81
C GLU A 283 9.02 -11.55 14.24
N SER A 284 8.49 -10.62 15.05
CA SER A 284 8.09 -10.92 16.43
C SER A 284 7.03 -9.97 16.97
N LEU A 285 6.28 -10.43 17.98
CA LEU A 285 5.35 -9.58 18.73
C LEU A 285 6.06 -8.42 19.44
N ALA A 286 7.30 -8.64 19.90
CA ALA A 286 8.11 -7.60 20.52
C ALA A 286 8.44 -6.48 19.52
N ASN A 287 8.78 -6.83 18.27
CA ASN A 287 9.04 -5.85 17.21
C ASN A 287 7.77 -5.07 16.85
N LYS A 288 6.61 -5.75 16.78
CA LYS A 288 5.31 -5.09 16.57
C LYS A 288 4.99 -4.09 17.68
N THR A 289 5.21 -4.48 18.93
CA THR A 289 5.00 -3.58 20.08
C THR A 289 5.95 -2.38 20.02
N ARG A 290 7.23 -2.59 19.78
CA ARG A 290 8.22 -1.51 19.64
C ARG A 290 7.88 -0.58 18.46
N MET A 291 7.43 -1.13 17.35
CA MET A 291 6.94 -0.35 16.21
C MET A 291 5.74 0.52 16.63
N ALA A 292 4.73 -0.08 17.31
CA ALA A 292 3.54 0.65 17.76
C ALA A 292 3.90 1.80 18.72
N GLU A 293 4.80 1.57 19.68
CA GLU A 293 5.32 2.61 20.58
C GLU A 293 6.02 3.74 19.80
N THR A 294 6.81 3.40 18.80
CA THR A 294 7.55 4.37 17.99
C THR A 294 6.58 5.24 17.19
N ILE A 295 5.66 4.63 16.42
CA ILE A 295 4.78 5.39 15.53
C ILE A 295 3.65 6.10 16.25
N ALA A 296 3.31 5.72 17.50
CA ALA A 296 2.34 6.43 18.32
C ALA A 296 2.76 7.86 18.63
N GLY A 297 4.06 8.15 18.58
CA GLY A 297 4.62 9.46 18.89
C GLY A 297 4.05 10.61 18.04
N LYS A 298 4.17 11.84 18.58
CA LYS A 298 3.65 13.08 17.97
C LYS A 298 4.22 13.32 16.56
N ALA A 299 5.43 12.89 16.30
CA ALA A 299 6.08 13.03 14.98
C ALA A 299 5.37 12.19 13.89
N TYR A 300 4.69 11.12 14.27
CA TYR A 300 4.08 10.17 13.34
C TYR A 300 2.57 10.15 13.45
N VAL A 301 1.98 9.12 14.06
CA VAL A 301 0.50 8.97 14.12
C VAL A 301 -0.14 9.91 15.12
N ASN A 302 0.54 10.20 16.23
CA ASN A 302 0.05 11.08 17.30
C ASN A 302 -1.25 10.55 17.93
N THR A 303 -1.19 9.33 18.46
CA THR A 303 -2.30 8.69 19.18
C THR A 303 -1.77 7.86 20.35
N GLY A 304 -2.65 7.39 21.24
CA GLY A 304 -2.25 6.46 22.29
C GLY A 304 -1.75 5.13 21.70
N VAL A 305 -0.70 4.55 22.31
CA VAL A 305 -0.11 3.28 21.88
C VAL A 305 -1.16 2.16 21.80
N ASP A 306 -2.09 2.10 22.75
CA ASP A 306 -3.13 1.07 22.79
C ASP A 306 -4.05 1.09 21.56
N ALA A 307 -4.29 2.28 20.98
CA ALA A 307 -5.09 2.39 19.77
C ALA A 307 -4.45 1.64 18.59
N ILE A 308 -3.12 1.58 18.54
CA ILE A 308 -2.34 0.88 17.52
C ILE A 308 -2.13 -0.59 17.91
N ASN A 309 -1.67 -0.80 19.14
CA ASN A 309 -1.10 -2.07 19.58
C ASN A 309 -2.11 -3.22 19.54
N GLN A 310 -3.35 -2.99 19.96
CA GLN A 310 -4.37 -4.05 19.98
C GLN A 310 -4.60 -4.61 18.57
N ARG A 311 -4.85 -3.75 17.60
CA ARG A 311 -5.12 -4.16 16.21
C ARG A 311 -3.92 -4.82 15.54
N ILE A 312 -2.71 -4.32 15.79
CA ILE A 312 -1.49 -4.87 15.17
C ILE A 312 -1.09 -6.22 15.77
N LEU A 313 -1.54 -6.51 16.98
CA LEU A 313 -1.39 -7.80 17.64
C LEU A 313 -2.55 -8.77 17.34
N GLY A 314 -3.49 -8.38 16.48
CA GLY A 314 -4.64 -9.20 16.10
C GLY A 314 -5.76 -9.20 17.12
N ARG A 315 -5.75 -8.35 18.13
CA ARG A 315 -6.76 -8.28 19.18
C ARG A 315 -7.85 -7.29 18.79
N TYR A 316 -9.01 -7.80 18.48
CA TYR A 316 -10.12 -7.02 17.97
C TYR A 316 -11.27 -6.93 18.95
N GLN A 317 -11.95 -5.80 18.93
CA GLN A 317 -13.26 -5.57 19.54
C GLN A 317 -14.11 -4.76 18.58
N ASP A 318 -15.40 -5.06 18.54
CA ASP A 318 -16.33 -4.36 17.65
C ASP A 318 -16.93 -3.07 18.26
N GLY A 319 -16.84 -2.87 19.56
CA GLY A 319 -17.47 -1.75 20.26
C GLY A 319 -18.93 -2.02 20.69
N LEU A 320 -19.46 -3.22 20.42
CA LEU A 320 -20.80 -3.67 20.81
C LEU A 320 -20.75 -4.85 21.78
N GLY A 321 -19.56 -5.21 22.27
CA GLY A 321 -19.34 -6.29 23.24
C GLY A 321 -18.67 -7.54 22.70
N LYS A 322 -18.51 -7.68 21.37
CA LYS A 322 -17.79 -8.78 20.76
C LYS A 322 -16.28 -8.50 20.76
N THR A 323 -15.50 -9.50 21.17
CA THR A 323 -14.03 -9.51 21.04
C THR A 323 -13.59 -10.78 20.32
N TRP A 324 -12.49 -10.70 19.57
CA TRP A 324 -11.89 -11.87 18.89
C TRP A 324 -10.41 -11.63 18.58
N ASP A 325 -9.66 -12.72 18.43
CA ASP A 325 -8.34 -12.68 17.85
C ASP A 325 -8.44 -12.91 16.34
N ASP A 326 -7.88 -12.01 15.56
CA ASP A 326 -7.94 -12.05 14.10
C ASP A 326 -6.57 -12.44 13.52
N PRO A 327 -6.42 -13.65 12.96
CA PRO A 327 -5.18 -14.07 12.33
C PRO A 327 -4.89 -13.31 11.02
N ASN A 328 -5.91 -12.65 10.46
CA ASN A 328 -5.81 -11.85 9.24
C ASN A 328 -5.67 -10.34 9.54
N HIS A 329 -5.15 -9.98 10.72
CA HIS A 329 -4.82 -8.59 11.03
C HIS A 329 -3.79 -8.01 10.04
N MET A 330 -3.50 -6.72 10.14
CA MET A 330 -2.51 -6.04 9.28
C MET A 330 -1.17 -6.77 9.30
N LYS A 331 -0.62 -7.02 8.11
CA LYS A 331 0.68 -7.65 7.89
C LYS A 331 1.54 -6.79 7.00
N PHE A 332 2.83 -6.73 7.31
CA PHE A 332 3.81 -5.94 6.57
C PHE A 332 4.73 -6.78 5.68
N TYR A 333 4.96 -8.04 6.01
CA TYR A 333 5.87 -8.91 5.27
C TYR A 333 5.26 -10.28 4.94
N ASN A 334 4.82 -11.04 5.96
CA ASN A 334 4.20 -12.36 5.81
C ASN A 334 5.00 -13.27 4.84
N ASP A 335 6.26 -13.53 5.17
CA ASP A 335 7.21 -14.32 4.35
C ASP A 335 7.37 -13.81 2.90
N GLY A 336 7.26 -12.50 2.69
CA GLY A 336 7.38 -11.84 1.39
C GLY A 336 6.08 -11.78 0.58
N ALA A 337 5.01 -12.44 1.02
CA ALA A 337 3.74 -12.48 0.29
C ALA A 337 3.06 -11.09 0.19
N VAL A 338 3.36 -10.17 1.11
CA VAL A 338 2.79 -8.82 1.13
C VAL A 338 3.41 -7.91 0.07
N ASN A 339 4.74 -7.98 -0.11
CA ASN A 339 5.48 -6.87 -0.68
C ASN A 339 5.59 -6.88 -2.21
N PHE A 340 5.28 -8.00 -2.84
CA PHE A 340 5.28 -8.07 -4.29
C PHE A 340 4.08 -7.31 -4.87
N PRO A 341 4.29 -6.36 -5.81
CA PRO A 341 3.20 -5.57 -6.39
C PRO A 341 2.51 -6.34 -7.51
N TYR A 342 1.59 -7.25 -7.16
CA TYR A 342 0.90 -8.09 -8.12
C TYR A 342 0.11 -7.27 -9.16
N LEU A 343 0.20 -7.65 -10.43
CA LEU A 343 -0.55 -6.99 -11.51
C LEU A 343 -2.06 -7.12 -11.30
N SER A 344 -2.50 -8.26 -10.76
CA SER A 344 -3.91 -8.53 -10.42
C SER A 344 -4.49 -7.48 -9.47
N ASP A 345 -3.71 -6.99 -8.52
CA ASP A 345 -4.14 -5.99 -7.55
C ASP A 345 -4.45 -4.66 -8.24
N GLY A 346 -3.52 -4.21 -9.11
CA GLY A 346 -3.75 -3.03 -9.93
C GLY A 346 -4.96 -3.16 -10.84
N MET A 347 -5.11 -4.31 -11.49
CA MET A 347 -6.26 -4.60 -12.35
C MET A 347 -7.57 -4.56 -11.55
N TRP A 348 -7.59 -5.07 -10.31
CA TRP A 348 -8.77 -4.98 -9.45
C TRP A 348 -9.16 -3.52 -9.17
N PHE A 349 -8.22 -2.65 -8.81
CA PHE A 349 -8.53 -1.23 -8.60
C PHE A 349 -9.08 -0.56 -9.86
N LEU A 350 -8.53 -0.87 -11.03
CA LEU A 350 -9.04 -0.37 -12.31
C LEU A 350 -10.48 -0.83 -12.57
N THR A 351 -10.81 -2.11 -12.27
CA THR A 351 -12.19 -2.61 -12.40
C THR A 351 -13.15 -1.89 -11.46
N GLN A 352 -12.72 -1.57 -10.23
CA GLN A 352 -13.53 -0.79 -9.30
C GLN A 352 -13.67 0.67 -9.76
N HIS A 353 -12.62 1.31 -10.26
CA HIS A 353 -12.73 2.64 -10.85
C HIS A 353 -13.73 2.67 -12.01
N LYS A 354 -13.77 1.63 -12.84
CA LYS A 354 -14.77 1.47 -13.91
C LYS A 354 -16.16 1.25 -13.33
N ARG A 355 -16.31 0.33 -12.39
CA ARG A 355 -17.59 -0.02 -11.76
C ARG A 355 -18.28 1.20 -11.15
N TRP A 356 -17.53 2.07 -10.51
CA TRP A 356 -18.03 3.26 -9.82
C TRP A 356 -18.05 4.53 -10.69
N GLY A 357 -17.85 4.38 -12.01
CA GLY A 357 -17.99 5.47 -12.98
C GLY A 357 -16.86 6.49 -13.00
N LEU A 358 -15.73 6.24 -12.31
CA LEU A 358 -14.54 7.06 -12.36
C LEU A 358 -13.85 6.92 -13.73
N LEU A 359 -13.79 5.70 -14.27
CA LEU A 359 -13.38 5.42 -15.65
C LEU A 359 -14.62 5.38 -16.56
N LYS A 360 -14.61 6.14 -17.65
CA LYS A 360 -15.73 6.21 -18.61
C LYS A 360 -15.74 5.02 -19.57
N SER A 361 -14.57 4.49 -19.93
CA SER A 361 -14.38 3.32 -20.79
C SER A 361 -13.48 2.29 -20.12
N ASP A 362 -13.52 1.05 -20.58
CA ASP A 362 -12.60 0.02 -20.15
C ASP A 362 -11.21 0.29 -20.69
N PRO A 363 -10.17 0.36 -19.86
CA PRO A 363 -8.79 0.46 -20.31
C PRO A 363 -8.27 -0.93 -20.69
N ASP A 364 -7.08 -1.00 -21.32
CA ASP A 364 -6.31 -2.24 -21.29
C ASP A 364 -5.77 -2.46 -19.86
N TYR A 365 -6.51 -3.20 -19.07
CA TYR A 365 -6.24 -3.43 -17.65
C TYR A 365 -4.83 -3.95 -17.38
N LEU A 366 -4.39 -4.92 -18.20
CA LEU A 366 -3.08 -5.54 -18.04
C LEU A 366 -1.95 -4.59 -18.47
N ALA A 367 -2.12 -3.87 -19.58
CA ALA A 367 -1.13 -2.92 -20.04
C ALA A 367 -0.94 -1.77 -19.02
N VAL A 368 -2.03 -1.24 -18.45
CA VAL A 368 -1.96 -0.21 -17.41
C VAL A 368 -1.28 -0.77 -16.15
N ALA A 369 -1.64 -1.99 -15.71
CA ALA A 369 -1.00 -2.59 -14.54
C ALA A 369 0.50 -2.78 -14.75
N LYS A 370 0.93 -3.25 -15.92
CA LYS A 370 2.36 -3.37 -16.28
C LYS A 370 3.09 -2.04 -16.37
N ALA A 371 2.41 -0.98 -16.75
CA ALA A 371 3.00 0.36 -16.82
C ALA A 371 3.24 0.97 -15.44
N VAL A 372 2.39 0.63 -14.46
CA VAL A 372 2.43 1.19 -13.10
C VAL A 372 3.24 0.33 -12.14
N ASN A 373 2.97 -0.97 -12.07
CA ASN A 373 3.66 -1.87 -11.14
C ASN A 373 5.04 -2.26 -11.68
N ARG A 374 6.07 -2.07 -10.87
CA ARG A 374 7.47 -2.39 -11.19
C ARG A 374 7.80 -3.76 -10.58
N ILE A 375 7.78 -4.81 -11.41
CA ILE A 375 8.06 -6.20 -11.06
C ILE A 375 9.39 -6.66 -11.66
#